data_88e8c15094993aa74382341f405a24aa
#
_entry.id   88e8c15094993aa74382341f405a24aa
#
_cell.length_a   1.000
_cell.length_b   1.000
_cell.length_c   1.000
_cell.angle_alpha   90.00
_cell.angle_beta   90.00
_cell.angle_gamma   90.00
#
_symmetry.space_group_name_H-M   'P 1'
#
loop_
_entity.id
_entity.type
_entity.pdbx_description
1 polymer ?
#
loop_
_entity_poly.entity_id
_entity_poly.type
_entity_poly.pdbx_seq_one_letter_code
_entity_poly.pdbx_strand_id
1 'polypeptide(L)'
;MTEAEPAWFQTQESRTAYEGFSTVRVDTVVTPDGSAVEREIVEHDDAVAIVPLTDAEEVLLLKQYRQPVQAYLLELPAGTMDVDGERPEQTAQRELQEEVHHRAERFEWLTTFHNSAGWSTERTHVFLGTGLSLAPPPDAFEAKAEEADMEVVTIPIDAALNLVRRGEITDAKTVIGLLLAEAHRR
;
A
#
# COMPACT_ATOMS: atom_id res chain seq x y z
N MET A 1 -0.36 -0.93 38.17
CA MET A 1 -1.47 -0.04 37.76
C MET A 1 -0.86 0.91 36.73
N THR A 2 -1.08 0.65 35.44
CA THR A 2 -0.72 1.58 34.36
C THR A 2 -1.73 2.72 34.43
N GLU A 3 -1.32 3.92 34.78
CA GLU A 3 -2.13 5.12 34.60
C GLU A 3 -2.52 5.16 33.12
N ALA A 4 -3.83 5.22 32.84
CA ALA A 4 -4.31 5.49 31.50
C ALA A 4 -3.77 6.86 31.09
N GLU A 5 -3.03 6.91 29.98
CA GLU A 5 -2.63 8.20 29.42
C GLU A 5 -3.87 9.07 29.24
N PRO A 6 -3.82 10.34 29.66
CA PRO A 6 -4.96 11.23 29.48
C PRO A 6 -5.29 11.31 27.99
N ALA A 7 -6.55 11.03 27.63
CA ALA A 7 -7.04 11.18 26.28
C ALA A 7 -7.01 12.68 25.92
N TRP A 8 -5.94 13.11 25.29
CA TRP A 8 -5.70 14.51 24.93
C TRP A 8 -6.69 15.02 23.90
N PHE A 9 -7.22 14.12 23.06
CA PHE A 9 -8.20 14.41 22.02
C PHE A 9 -9.37 13.45 22.18
N GLN A 10 -10.59 13.99 22.23
CA GLN A 10 -11.79 13.17 22.41
C GLN A 10 -12.76 13.43 21.27
N THR A 11 -13.13 12.38 20.54
CA THR A 11 -14.23 12.45 19.59
C THR A 11 -15.54 12.54 20.35
N GLN A 12 -16.27 13.65 20.18
CA GLN A 12 -17.58 13.87 20.76
C GLN A 12 -18.71 13.37 19.87
N GLU A 13 -18.56 13.57 18.58
CA GLU A 13 -19.55 13.20 17.57
C GLU A 13 -18.83 12.73 16.31
N SER A 14 -19.42 11.77 15.60
CA SER A 14 -18.97 11.31 14.31
C SER A 14 -20.17 11.18 13.39
N ARG A 15 -20.06 11.70 12.17
CA ARG A 15 -21.10 11.58 11.14
C ARG A 15 -20.48 11.15 9.80
N THR A 16 -21.14 10.25 9.09
CA THR A 16 -20.76 9.90 7.73
C THR A 16 -21.15 11.01 6.78
N ALA A 17 -20.20 11.54 6.02
CA ALA A 17 -20.40 12.55 4.99
C ALA A 17 -20.56 11.91 3.59
N TYR A 18 -19.88 10.79 3.34
CA TYR A 18 -19.95 10.03 2.09
C TYR A 18 -19.68 8.55 2.38
N GLU A 19 -20.38 7.68 1.67
CA GLU A 19 -20.20 6.24 1.73
C GLU A 19 -20.13 5.68 0.29
N GLY A 20 -19.03 5.00 -0.03
CA GLY A 20 -18.75 4.41 -1.34
C GLY A 20 -17.67 3.33 -1.20
N PHE A 21 -16.73 3.26 -2.12
CA PHE A 21 -15.54 2.39 -1.96
C PHE A 21 -14.76 2.70 -0.69
N SER A 22 -14.62 4.00 -0.37
CA SER A 22 -14.14 4.47 0.93
C SER A 22 -15.25 5.24 1.64
N THR A 23 -15.21 5.28 2.96
CA THR A 23 -16.12 6.10 3.77
C THR A 23 -15.42 7.39 4.16
N VAL A 24 -16.09 8.54 3.96
CA VAL A 24 -15.65 9.82 4.53
C VAL A 24 -16.53 10.13 5.73
N ARG A 25 -15.92 10.19 6.91
CA ARG A 25 -16.60 10.66 8.12
C ARG A 25 -16.05 12.01 8.57
N VAL A 26 -16.87 12.75 9.30
CA VAL A 26 -16.47 13.98 9.97
C VAL A 26 -16.63 13.80 11.47
N ASP A 27 -15.52 13.91 12.18
CA ASP A 27 -15.47 13.84 13.64
C ASP A 27 -15.40 15.25 14.25
N THR A 28 -16.25 15.53 15.23
CA THR A 28 -16.06 16.66 16.12
C THR A 28 -15.15 16.23 17.27
N VAL A 29 -13.96 16.83 17.31
CA VAL A 29 -12.90 16.49 18.25
C VAL A 29 -12.69 17.64 19.23
N VAL A 30 -12.67 17.35 20.54
CA VAL A 30 -12.26 18.31 21.58
C VAL A 30 -10.75 18.24 21.73
N THR A 31 -10.12 19.39 21.57
CA THR A 31 -8.68 19.59 21.74
C THR A 31 -8.32 19.83 23.21
N PRO A 32 -7.04 19.73 23.62
CA PRO A 32 -6.62 19.90 25.01
C PRO A 32 -6.95 21.26 25.63
N ASP A 33 -7.14 22.30 24.82
CA ASP A 33 -7.54 23.63 25.29
C ASP A 33 -9.07 23.79 25.44
N GLY A 34 -9.83 22.70 25.18
CA GLY A 34 -11.30 22.67 25.28
C GLY A 34 -12.03 23.16 24.02
N SER A 35 -11.30 23.50 22.95
CA SER A 35 -11.90 23.90 21.67
C SER A 35 -12.46 22.67 20.96
N ALA A 36 -13.60 22.82 20.26
CA ALA A 36 -14.14 21.81 19.36
C ALA A 36 -13.73 22.11 17.93
N VAL A 37 -13.21 21.10 17.23
CA VAL A 37 -12.79 21.22 15.81
C VAL A 37 -13.31 20.04 15.01
N GLU A 38 -13.67 20.26 13.74
CA GLU A 38 -14.01 19.15 12.84
C GLU A 38 -12.75 18.57 12.18
N ARG A 39 -12.77 17.24 11.97
CA ARG A 39 -11.75 16.49 11.21
C ARG A 39 -12.44 15.60 10.20
N GLU A 40 -12.08 15.78 8.93
CA GLU A 40 -12.49 14.91 7.84
C GLU A 40 -11.53 13.72 7.82
N ILE A 41 -12.08 12.50 7.82
CA ILE A 41 -11.30 11.26 7.87
C ILE A 41 -11.80 10.34 6.76
N VAL A 42 -10.88 9.89 5.92
CA VAL A 42 -11.15 8.83 4.95
C VAL A 42 -10.85 7.48 5.62
N GLU A 43 -11.88 6.69 5.82
CA GLU A 43 -11.76 5.31 6.28
C GLU A 43 -11.54 4.41 5.08
N HIS A 44 -10.49 3.64 5.15
CA HIS A 44 -10.09 2.69 4.13
C HIS A 44 -9.43 1.48 4.79
N ASP A 45 -9.64 0.30 4.20
CA ASP A 45 -8.97 -0.92 4.63
C ASP A 45 -7.45 -0.80 4.45
N ASP A 46 -6.71 -1.58 5.22
CA ASP A 46 -5.27 -1.68 5.07
C ASP A 46 -4.91 -2.29 3.71
N ALA A 47 -3.71 -2.04 3.24
CA ALA A 47 -3.18 -2.56 2.00
C ALA A 47 -1.84 -3.30 2.21
N VAL A 48 -1.47 -4.09 1.23
CA VAL A 48 -0.13 -4.67 1.11
C VAL A 48 0.58 -4.08 -0.09
N ALA A 49 1.91 -4.02 -0.04
CA ALA A 49 2.76 -3.76 -1.19
C ALA A 49 3.95 -4.72 -1.16
N ILE A 50 4.37 -5.20 -2.31
CA ILE A 50 5.41 -6.21 -2.43
C ILE A 50 6.56 -5.66 -3.27
N VAL A 51 7.80 -5.83 -2.81
CA VAL A 51 9.01 -5.70 -3.61
C VAL A 51 9.35 -7.09 -4.15
N PRO A 52 8.93 -7.45 -5.38
CA PRO A 52 9.19 -8.76 -5.94
C PRO A 52 10.58 -8.75 -6.55
N LEU A 53 11.55 -9.36 -5.84
CA LEU A 53 12.94 -9.37 -6.24
C LEU A 53 13.33 -10.73 -6.81
N THR A 54 13.80 -10.75 -8.06
CA THR A 54 14.31 -11.95 -8.73
C THR A 54 15.73 -12.29 -8.28
N ASP A 55 16.17 -13.53 -8.55
CA ASP A 55 17.55 -13.97 -8.31
C ASP A 55 18.57 -13.20 -9.17
N ALA A 56 18.12 -12.55 -10.26
CA ALA A 56 18.94 -11.68 -11.10
C ALA A 56 18.99 -10.23 -10.60
N GLU A 57 18.48 -9.96 -9.40
CA GLU A 57 18.39 -8.63 -8.80
C GLU A 57 17.55 -7.63 -9.64
N GLU A 58 16.51 -8.13 -10.27
CA GLU A 58 15.51 -7.34 -10.97
C GLU A 58 14.25 -7.24 -10.12
N VAL A 59 13.60 -6.08 -10.14
CA VAL A 59 12.31 -5.85 -9.49
C VAL A 59 11.21 -5.79 -10.54
N LEU A 60 10.08 -6.43 -10.23
CA LEU A 60 8.88 -6.34 -11.04
C LEU A 60 8.05 -5.16 -10.53
N LEU A 61 7.79 -4.22 -11.42
CA LEU A 61 6.96 -3.04 -11.18
C LEU A 61 5.74 -3.08 -12.10
N LEU A 62 4.75 -2.28 -11.78
CA LEU A 62 3.57 -2.04 -12.59
C LEU A 62 3.59 -0.60 -13.09
N LYS A 63 3.33 -0.41 -14.37
CA LYS A 63 2.96 0.88 -14.91
C LYS A 63 1.44 0.96 -14.91
N GLN A 64 0.89 1.76 -14.00
CA GLN A 64 -0.55 1.86 -13.77
C GLN A 64 -1.01 3.32 -13.86
N TYR A 65 -2.18 3.55 -14.49
CA TYR A 65 -2.83 4.85 -14.48
C TYR A 65 -3.50 5.10 -13.13
N ARG A 66 -3.31 6.31 -12.59
CA ARG A 66 -3.94 6.75 -11.35
C ARG A 66 -4.77 8.01 -11.58
N GLN A 67 -6.09 7.85 -11.59
CA GLN A 67 -7.04 8.94 -11.84
C GLN A 67 -6.85 10.15 -10.93
N PRO A 68 -6.56 10.03 -9.61
CA PRO A 68 -6.39 11.22 -8.76
C PRO A 68 -5.24 12.13 -9.17
N VAL A 69 -4.18 11.58 -9.73
CA VAL A 69 -3.01 12.34 -10.21
C VAL A 69 -2.99 12.49 -11.74
N GLN A 70 -3.93 11.85 -12.45
CA GLN A 70 -4.09 11.86 -13.91
C GLN A 70 -2.80 11.49 -14.66
N ALA A 71 -2.08 10.49 -14.17
CA ALA A 71 -0.80 10.06 -14.73
C ALA A 71 -0.59 8.55 -14.58
N TYR A 72 0.27 7.99 -15.44
CA TYR A 72 0.83 6.67 -15.24
C TYR A 72 1.98 6.76 -14.25
N LEU A 73 1.96 5.90 -13.25
CA LEU A 73 3.02 5.77 -12.26
C LEU A 73 3.69 4.40 -12.41
N LEU A 74 4.96 4.32 -12.01
CA LEU A 74 5.63 3.04 -11.76
C LEU A 74 5.45 2.71 -10.28
N GLU A 75 4.81 1.56 -10.04
CA GLU A 75 4.39 1.15 -8.70
C GLU A 75 4.84 -0.29 -8.38
N LEU A 76 4.98 -0.60 -7.10
CA LEU A 76 5.05 -1.98 -6.63
C LEU A 76 3.68 -2.64 -6.78
N PRO A 77 3.61 -3.96 -7.05
CA PRO A 77 2.38 -4.73 -6.89
C PRO A 77 1.80 -4.51 -5.49
N ALA A 78 0.50 -4.20 -5.42
CA ALA A 78 -0.14 -3.80 -4.18
C ALA A 78 -1.66 -3.92 -4.27
N GLY A 79 -2.29 -4.37 -3.21
CA GLY A 79 -3.75 -4.42 -3.14
C GLY A 79 -4.31 -4.33 -1.74
N THR A 80 -5.61 -4.17 -1.68
CA THR A 80 -6.36 -3.96 -0.44
C THR A 80 -6.59 -5.29 0.29
N MET A 81 -6.54 -5.24 1.61
CA MET A 81 -6.85 -6.37 2.49
C MET A 81 -8.37 -6.45 2.70
N ASP A 82 -9.11 -6.74 1.64
CA ASP A 82 -10.57 -6.75 1.60
C ASP A 82 -11.21 -8.15 1.76
N VAL A 83 -10.37 -9.18 1.94
CA VAL A 83 -10.84 -10.55 2.16
C VAL A 83 -10.80 -10.90 3.64
N ASP A 84 -11.98 -11.15 4.23
CA ASP A 84 -12.12 -11.48 5.64
C ASP A 84 -11.24 -12.65 6.06
N GLY A 85 -10.40 -12.42 7.08
CA GLY A 85 -9.54 -13.44 7.68
C GLY A 85 -8.24 -13.69 6.92
N GLU A 86 -7.96 -13.00 5.80
CA GLU A 86 -6.66 -13.01 5.16
C GLU A 86 -5.61 -12.33 6.05
N ARG A 87 -4.45 -12.98 6.18
CA ARG A 87 -3.27 -12.35 6.77
C ARG A 87 -2.54 -11.53 5.69
N PRO A 88 -1.77 -10.49 6.07
CA PRO A 88 -1.06 -9.65 5.10
C PRO A 88 -0.21 -10.42 4.09
N GLU A 89 0.46 -11.51 4.52
CA GLU A 89 1.27 -12.35 3.61
C GLU A 89 0.42 -13.13 2.60
N GLN A 90 -0.83 -13.46 2.94
CA GLN A 90 -1.74 -14.16 2.05
C GLN A 90 -2.28 -13.20 0.99
N THR A 91 -2.66 -11.99 1.40
CA THR A 91 -3.01 -10.90 0.49
C THR A 91 -1.83 -10.57 -0.43
N ALA A 92 -0.61 -10.43 0.11
CA ALA A 92 0.59 -10.18 -0.69
C ALA A 92 0.84 -11.27 -1.75
N GLN A 93 0.60 -12.54 -1.41
CA GLN A 93 0.74 -13.63 -2.38
C GLN A 93 -0.35 -13.59 -3.45
N ARG A 94 -1.58 -13.26 -3.09
CA ARG A 94 -2.71 -13.13 -4.02
C ARG A 94 -2.44 -12.01 -5.01
N GLU A 95 -2.12 -10.81 -4.54
CA GLU A 95 -1.84 -9.64 -5.37
C GLU A 95 -0.64 -9.85 -6.31
N LEU A 96 0.44 -10.47 -5.79
CA LEU A 96 1.60 -10.81 -6.61
C LEU A 96 1.23 -11.75 -7.77
N GLN A 97 0.28 -12.66 -7.55
CA GLN A 97 -0.17 -13.59 -8.55
C GLN A 97 -1.14 -12.95 -9.55
N GLU A 98 -2.04 -12.09 -9.08
CA GLU A 98 -3.04 -11.40 -9.89
C GLU A 98 -2.39 -10.35 -10.80
N GLU A 99 -1.50 -9.52 -10.28
CA GLU A 99 -0.97 -8.37 -10.98
C GLU A 99 0.30 -8.67 -11.80
N VAL A 100 1.21 -9.51 -11.31
CA VAL A 100 2.48 -9.79 -12.02
C VAL A 100 2.69 -11.25 -12.38
N HIS A 101 1.68 -12.10 -12.17
CA HIS A 101 1.69 -13.53 -12.53
C HIS A 101 2.87 -14.31 -11.93
N HIS A 102 3.23 -13.99 -10.69
CA HIS A 102 4.29 -14.66 -9.96
C HIS A 102 3.84 -15.09 -8.57
N ARG A 103 4.56 -16.07 -8.02
CA ARG A 103 4.52 -16.44 -6.61
C ARG A 103 5.89 -16.24 -6.01
N ALA A 104 5.93 -15.80 -4.74
CA ALA A 104 7.13 -15.76 -3.95
C ALA A 104 7.21 -17.00 -3.04
N GLU A 105 8.40 -17.59 -2.90
CA GLU A 105 8.66 -18.65 -1.93
C GLU A 105 8.68 -18.10 -0.51
N ARG A 106 9.15 -16.85 -0.36
CA ARG A 106 9.30 -16.19 0.93
C ARG A 106 8.84 -14.74 0.86
N PHE A 107 8.11 -14.33 1.90
CA PHE A 107 7.83 -12.94 2.20
C PHE A 107 8.56 -12.53 3.47
N GLU A 108 9.26 -11.42 3.41
CA GLU A 108 9.87 -10.78 4.56
C GLU A 108 9.23 -9.42 4.78
N TRP A 109 8.68 -9.19 5.97
CA TRP A 109 8.08 -7.91 6.33
C TRP A 109 9.17 -6.85 6.47
N LEU A 110 9.01 -5.76 5.74
CA LEU A 110 9.95 -4.62 5.78
C LEU A 110 9.45 -3.50 6.71
N THR A 111 8.18 -3.14 6.60
CA THR A 111 7.57 -2.08 7.42
C THR A 111 6.05 -2.08 7.29
N THR A 112 5.42 -1.28 8.16
CA THR A 112 4.04 -0.81 7.98
C THR A 112 4.06 0.71 8.14
N PHE A 113 3.44 1.42 7.22
CA PHE A 113 3.35 2.88 7.30
C PHE A 113 1.91 3.36 7.07
N HIS A 114 1.60 4.57 7.54
CA HIS A 114 0.33 5.24 7.24
C HIS A 114 0.44 6.00 5.92
N ASN A 115 -0.46 5.76 4.98
CA ASN A 115 -0.45 6.39 3.65
C ASN A 115 -0.64 7.91 3.76
N SER A 116 -1.52 8.35 4.65
CA SER A 116 -1.75 9.77 4.94
C SER A 116 -2.28 9.93 6.37
N ALA A 117 -1.40 9.88 7.37
CA ALA A 117 -1.76 9.87 8.80
C ALA A 117 -2.60 11.08 9.27
N GLY A 118 -2.60 12.16 8.51
CA GLY A 118 -3.41 13.35 8.81
C GLY A 118 -4.81 13.33 8.20
N TRP A 119 -5.15 12.30 7.39
CA TRP A 119 -6.37 12.31 6.61
C TRP A 119 -7.03 10.94 6.42
N SER A 120 -6.26 9.84 6.40
CA SER A 120 -6.77 8.48 6.16
C SER A 120 -6.37 7.52 7.27
N THR A 121 -7.21 6.50 7.47
CA THR A 121 -6.91 5.38 8.37
C THR A 121 -6.02 4.34 7.73
N GLU A 122 -5.88 4.35 6.41
CA GLU A 122 -5.17 3.36 5.62
C GLU A 122 -3.70 3.20 6.05
N ARG A 123 -3.29 1.96 6.23
CA ARG A 123 -1.90 1.55 6.42
C ARG A 123 -1.49 0.62 5.29
N THR A 124 -0.23 0.70 4.88
CA THR A 124 0.34 -0.25 3.92
C THR A 124 1.40 -1.11 4.59
N HIS A 125 1.24 -2.43 4.50
CA HIS A 125 2.22 -3.43 4.91
C HIS A 125 3.13 -3.74 3.74
N VAL A 126 4.43 -3.50 3.88
CA VAL A 126 5.42 -3.69 2.81
C VAL A 126 6.22 -4.95 3.04
N PHE A 127 6.29 -5.80 2.01
CA PHE A 127 7.03 -7.05 2.02
C PHE A 127 8.11 -7.09 0.94
N LEU A 128 9.22 -7.75 1.23
CA LEU A 128 10.16 -8.23 0.22
C LEU A 128 9.76 -9.65 -0.15
N GLY A 129 9.44 -9.88 -1.42
CA GLY A 129 9.13 -11.19 -1.98
C GLY A 129 10.33 -11.75 -2.74
N THR A 130 10.81 -12.96 -2.36
CA THR A 130 11.96 -13.63 -2.99
C THR A 130 11.64 -15.07 -3.37
N GLY A 131 12.51 -15.70 -4.18
CA GLY A 131 12.25 -17.02 -4.74
C GLY A 131 11.07 -17.01 -5.71
N LEU A 132 11.08 -16.03 -6.62
CA LEU A 132 9.96 -15.82 -7.54
C LEU A 132 9.86 -16.94 -8.56
N SER A 133 8.63 -17.40 -8.80
CA SER A 133 8.30 -18.34 -9.87
C SER A 133 7.03 -17.92 -10.58
N LEU A 134 6.93 -18.22 -11.88
CA LEU A 134 5.73 -17.95 -12.65
C LEU A 134 4.53 -18.71 -12.08
N ALA A 135 3.42 -18.00 -11.94
CA ALA A 135 2.13 -18.56 -11.54
C ALA A 135 1.02 -17.76 -12.22
N PRO A 136 0.10 -18.42 -12.94
CA PRO A 136 -1.03 -17.71 -13.55
C PRO A 136 -1.91 -17.09 -12.46
N PRO A 137 -2.67 -16.04 -12.77
CA PRO A 137 -3.68 -15.51 -11.86
C PRO A 137 -4.70 -16.61 -11.52
N PRO A 138 -5.40 -16.51 -10.37
CA PRO A 138 -6.48 -17.41 -10.04
C PRO A 138 -7.56 -17.44 -11.14
N ASP A 139 -8.17 -18.62 -11.40
CA ASP A 139 -9.16 -18.78 -12.47
C ASP A 139 -10.37 -17.82 -12.35
N ALA A 140 -10.65 -17.34 -11.14
CA ALA A 140 -11.75 -16.41 -10.87
C ALA A 140 -11.33 -14.92 -11.00
N PHE A 141 -10.06 -14.64 -11.21
CA PHE A 141 -9.56 -13.28 -11.35
C PHE A 141 -9.87 -12.72 -12.74
N GLU A 142 -10.43 -11.54 -12.79
CA GLU A 142 -10.70 -10.79 -14.01
C GLU A 142 -10.25 -9.33 -13.80
N ALA A 143 -9.17 -8.94 -14.46
CA ALA A 143 -8.67 -7.56 -14.42
C ALA A 143 -9.74 -6.58 -14.95
N LYS A 144 -10.06 -5.53 -14.18
CA LYS A 144 -11.09 -4.54 -14.50
C LYS A 144 -10.56 -3.12 -14.40
N ALA A 145 -11.23 -2.21 -15.09
CA ALA A 145 -10.91 -0.78 -15.07
C ALA A 145 -9.39 -0.53 -15.29
N GLU A 146 -8.72 0.13 -14.35
CA GLU A 146 -7.30 0.46 -14.43
C GLU A 146 -6.39 -0.78 -14.42
N GLU A 147 -6.83 -1.89 -13.81
CA GLU A 147 -6.06 -3.16 -13.79
C GLU A 147 -5.93 -3.77 -15.20
N ALA A 148 -6.93 -3.60 -16.05
CA ALA A 148 -6.91 -4.12 -17.42
C ALA A 148 -5.88 -3.40 -18.33
N ASP A 149 -5.39 -2.23 -17.90
CA ASP A 149 -4.41 -1.40 -18.63
C ASP A 149 -3.01 -1.42 -17.95
N MET A 150 -2.84 -2.26 -16.91
CA MET A 150 -1.54 -2.40 -16.24
C MET A 150 -0.50 -3.09 -17.13
N GLU A 151 0.72 -2.57 -17.09
CA GLU A 151 1.87 -3.14 -17.80
C GLU A 151 2.95 -3.54 -16.78
N VAL A 152 3.36 -4.82 -16.80
CA VAL A 152 4.47 -5.29 -15.96
C VAL A 152 5.80 -4.83 -16.55
N VAL A 153 6.60 -4.15 -15.73
CA VAL A 153 7.92 -3.62 -16.08
C VAL A 153 8.97 -4.27 -15.19
N THR A 154 9.89 -5.03 -15.78
CA THR A 154 11.01 -5.65 -15.05
C THR A 154 12.28 -4.86 -15.29
N ILE A 155 12.90 -4.37 -14.23
CA ILE A 155 14.16 -3.60 -14.32
C ILE A 155 15.10 -3.99 -13.17
N PRO A 156 16.43 -3.82 -13.36
CA PRO A 156 17.38 -3.97 -12.25
C PRO A 156 17.00 -3.06 -11.07
N ILE A 157 17.06 -3.59 -9.85
CA ILE A 157 16.67 -2.83 -8.66
C ILE A 157 17.48 -1.53 -8.51
N ASP A 158 18.75 -1.54 -8.90
CA ASP A 158 19.58 -0.32 -8.89
C ASP A 158 19.09 0.74 -9.90
N ALA A 159 18.50 0.32 -11.02
CA ALA A 159 17.86 1.24 -11.96
C ALA A 159 16.57 1.84 -11.34
N ALA A 160 15.75 1.02 -10.68
CA ALA A 160 14.56 1.49 -9.96
C ALA A 160 14.93 2.50 -8.86
N LEU A 161 15.97 2.22 -8.07
CA LEU A 161 16.48 3.13 -7.04
C LEU A 161 16.99 4.46 -7.64
N ASN A 162 17.59 4.43 -8.81
CA ASN A 162 18.00 5.66 -9.50
C ASN A 162 16.79 6.47 -9.99
N LEU A 163 15.70 5.81 -10.43
CA LEU A 163 14.43 6.49 -10.75
C LEU A 163 13.83 7.16 -9.51
N VAL A 164 13.86 6.50 -8.34
CA VAL A 164 13.47 7.12 -7.05
C VAL A 164 14.31 8.36 -6.74
N ARG A 165 15.65 8.26 -6.82
CA ARG A 165 16.57 9.37 -6.52
C ARG A 165 16.39 10.57 -7.45
N ARG A 166 15.93 10.35 -8.67
CA ARG A 166 15.63 11.42 -9.64
C ARG A 166 14.21 11.95 -9.56
N GLY A 167 13.36 11.37 -8.70
CA GLY A 167 11.95 11.75 -8.57
C GLY A 167 11.08 11.32 -9.75
N GLU A 168 11.48 10.29 -10.48
CA GLU A 168 10.70 9.69 -11.56
C GLU A 168 9.76 8.59 -11.06
N ILE A 169 10.11 7.91 -9.99
CA ILE A 169 9.19 7.11 -9.18
C ILE A 169 8.75 7.96 -7.99
N THR A 170 7.43 8.23 -7.91
CA THR A 170 6.83 9.15 -6.95
C THR A 170 5.76 8.51 -6.07
N ASP A 171 5.35 7.29 -6.38
CA ASP A 171 4.43 6.54 -5.53
C ASP A 171 5.06 6.18 -4.19
N ALA A 172 4.38 6.53 -3.08
CA ALA A 172 4.96 6.44 -1.73
C ALA A 172 5.33 5.00 -1.33
N LYS A 173 4.43 4.02 -1.59
CA LYS A 173 4.69 2.61 -1.24
C LYS A 173 5.90 2.06 -2.00
N THR A 174 6.05 2.47 -3.26
CA THR A 174 7.17 2.07 -4.14
C THR A 174 8.48 2.70 -3.68
N VAL A 175 8.49 3.99 -3.38
CA VAL A 175 9.68 4.68 -2.84
C VAL A 175 10.14 4.04 -1.54
N ILE A 176 9.21 3.83 -0.59
CA ILE A 176 9.50 3.22 0.72
C ILE A 176 10.01 1.79 0.54
N GLY A 177 9.29 0.96 -0.23
CA GLY A 177 9.63 -0.44 -0.43
C GLY A 177 11.01 -0.63 -1.06
N LEU A 178 11.30 0.09 -2.14
CA LEU A 178 12.61 0.01 -2.81
C LEU A 178 13.77 0.45 -1.92
N LEU A 179 13.61 1.54 -1.17
CA LEU A 179 14.67 2.03 -0.25
C LEU A 179 14.91 1.07 0.91
N LEU A 180 13.87 0.45 1.46
CA LEU A 180 14.02 -0.55 2.51
C LEU A 180 14.60 -1.86 1.98
N ALA A 181 14.20 -2.32 0.80
CA ALA A 181 14.80 -3.48 0.18
C ALA A 181 16.31 -3.24 -0.12
N GLU A 182 16.72 -2.04 -0.55
CA GLU A 182 18.14 -1.68 -0.69
C GLU A 182 18.88 -1.79 0.64
N ALA A 183 18.30 -1.27 1.72
CA ALA A 183 18.93 -1.33 3.05
C ALA A 183 19.04 -2.77 3.57
N HIS A 184 18.06 -3.61 3.26
CA HIS A 184 18.03 -5.03 3.66
C HIS A 184 19.06 -5.89 2.92
N ARG A 185 19.40 -5.56 1.67
CA ARG A 185 20.38 -6.28 0.83
C ARG A 185 21.85 -6.01 1.23
N ARG A 186 22.13 -5.00 2.04
CA ARG A 186 23.48 -4.62 2.51
C ARG A 186 23.87 -5.35 3.79
#